data_6cc525ae0e75ce9634e81040523fce0f
#
_entry.id   6cc525ae0e75ce9634e81040523fce0f
#
_cell.length_a   1.000
_cell.length_b   1.000
_cell.length_c   1.000
_cell.angle_alpha   90.00
_cell.angle_beta   90.00
_cell.angle_gamma   90.00
#
_symmetry.space_group_name_H-M   'P 1'
#
loop_
_entity.id
_entity.type
_entity.pdbx_description
1 polymer ?
#
loop_
_entity_poly.entity_id
_entity_poly.type
_entity_poly.pdbx_seq_one_letter_code
_entity_poly.pdbx_strand_id
1 'polypeptide(L)'
;MNQQTPVQSLGKLLRAAFKAPQMVLAELSDRRLFNEMLFSSYEGMSQDRLLGLADDAFEAVIKRALYPNARDLVQRCRDEGHDVVLVSGALDFLMKRLADYLGATHVIANRLEIKDGFATGRLLRPVVAGPEKAKLIRDHAREHGHDLDHCFAYSDSYSDVPMLSVVGHPAAVNPDGKLARLANAYGWPILTLERTPG
;
A
#
# COMPACT_ATOMS: atom_id res chain seq x y z
N MET A 1 15.51 -16.84 -29.94
CA MET A 1 15.32 -15.67 -29.06
C MET A 1 14.08 -15.93 -28.23
N ASN A 2 14.28 -16.26 -26.96
CA ASN A 2 13.20 -16.69 -26.05
C ASN A 2 12.57 -15.43 -25.44
N GLN A 3 11.46 -14.97 -25.98
CA GLN A 3 10.67 -13.86 -25.39
C GLN A 3 9.97 -14.40 -24.13
N GLN A 4 10.52 -14.05 -22.97
CA GLN A 4 9.86 -14.32 -21.69
C GLN A 4 8.62 -13.42 -21.59
N THR A 5 7.48 -14.01 -21.25
CA THR A 5 6.24 -13.28 -21.05
C THR A 5 6.36 -12.26 -19.90
N PRO A 6 5.71 -11.09 -19.95
CA PRO A 6 5.78 -10.04 -18.92
C PRO A 6 5.47 -10.55 -17.51
N VAL A 7 4.53 -11.47 -17.38
CA VAL A 7 4.11 -12.10 -16.10
C VAL A 7 5.22 -12.96 -15.49
N GLN A 8 6.02 -13.65 -16.33
CA GLN A 8 7.16 -14.45 -15.87
C GLN A 8 8.31 -13.56 -15.39
N SER A 9 8.49 -12.40 -16.00
CA SER A 9 9.50 -11.40 -15.57
C SER A 9 9.11 -10.75 -14.24
N LEU A 10 7.83 -10.41 -14.05
CA LEU A 10 7.32 -9.87 -12.80
C LEU A 10 7.37 -10.91 -11.67
N GLY A 11 7.00 -12.16 -11.96
CA GLY A 11 7.11 -13.27 -10.99
C GLY A 11 8.55 -13.58 -10.59
N LYS A 12 9.52 -13.44 -11.52
CA LYS A 12 10.96 -13.58 -11.21
C LYS A 12 11.50 -12.40 -10.41
N LEU A 13 11.08 -11.17 -10.70
CA LEU A 13 11.42 -9.98 -9.92
C LEU A 13 10.87 -10.05 -8.50
N LEU A 14 9.61 -10.42 -8.34
CA LEU A 14 9.01 -10.65 -7.03
C LEU A 14 9.68 -11.81 -6.27
N ARG A 15 10.01 -12.92 -6.94
CA ARG A 15 10.71 -14.06 -6.32
C ARG A 15 12.19 -13.77 -6.03
N ALA A 16 12.87 -12.95 -6.82
CA ALA A 16 14.23 -12.51 -6.55
C ALA A 16 14.27 -11.55 -5.36
N ALA A 17 13.30 -10.64 -5.25
CA ALA A 17 13.12 -9.77 -4.09
C ALA A 17 12.89 -10.56 -2.80
N PHE A 18 12.10 -11.64 -2.84
CA PHE A 18 11.84 -12.51 -1.68
C PHE A 18 13.02 -13.44 -1.31
N LYS A 19 14.00 -13.64 -2.19
CA LYS A 19 15.12 -14.57 -1.95
C LYS A 19 16.42 -13.95 -1.45
N ALA A 20 16.50 -12.61 -1.43
CA ALA A 20 17.72 -11.97 -0.93
C ALA A 20 17.68 -11.84 0.60
N PRO A 21 18.59 -12.48 1.34
CA PRO A 21 18.62 -12.40 2.83
C PRO A 21 18.72 -10.97 3.34
N GLN A 22 19.36 -10.07 2.60
CA GLN A 22 19.47 -8.64 2.93
C GLN A 22 18.15 -7.89 2.82
N MET A 23 17.25 -8.26 1.90
CA MET A 23 15.92 -7.68 1.77
C MET A 23 14.99 -8.12 2.91
N VAL A 24 15.10 -9.37 3.37
CA VAL A 24 14.36 -9.86 4.54
C VAL A 24 14.80 -9.14 5.81
N LEU A 25 16.09 -8.90 5.98
CA LEU A 25 16.62 -8.11 7.10
C LEU A 25 16.19 -6.64 7.01
N ALA A 26 16.17 -6.04 5.84
CA ALA A 26 15.70 -4.66 5.63
C ALA A 26 14.20 -4.53 5.91
N GLU A 27 13.37 -5.50 5.49
CA GLU A 27 11.93 -5.52 5.79
C GLU A 27 11.65 -5.62 7.30
N LEU A 28 12.48 -6.35 8.03
CA LEU A 28 12.36 -6.51 9.49
C LEU A 28 12.88 -5.30 10.26
N SER A 29 13.80 -4.51 9.67
CA SER A 29 14.51 -3.43 10.34
C SER A 29 14.04 -2.04 9.95
N ASP A 30 13.79 -1.80 8.65
CA ASP A 30 13.37 -0.50 8.11
C ASP A 30 12.61 -0.66 6.79
N ARG A 31 11.29 -0.52 6.86
CA ARG A 31 10.38 -0.56 5.69
C ARG A 31 10.72 0.49 4.63
N ARG A 32 11.30 1.61 5.02
CA ARG A 32 11.70 2.66 4.08
C ARG A 32 12.88 2.20 3.24
N LEU A 33 13.94 1.65 3.89
CA LEU A 33 15.11 1.13 3.21
C LEU A 33 14.73 -0.02 2.27
N PHE A 34 13.84 -0.90 2.72
CA PHE A 34 13.28 -1.97 1.88
C PHE A 34 12.61 -1.43 0.61
N ASN A 35 11.76 -0.42 0.74
CA ASN A 35 11.10 0.20 -0.41
C ASN A 35 12.12 0.84 -1.36
N GLU A 36 13.10 1.60 -0.85
CA GLU A 36 14.13 2.23 -1.68
C GLU A 36 14.96 1.18 -2.45
N MET A 37 15.33 0.06 -1.82
CA MET A 37 16.04 -1.04 -2.49
C MET A 37 15.17 -1.76 -3.53
N LEU A 38 13.89 -2.01 -3.21
CA LEU A 38 12.97 -2.67 -4.13
C LEU A 38 12.78 -1.85 -5.40
N PHE A 39 12.58 -0.55 -5.26
CA PHE A 39 12.27 0.32 -6.38
C PHE A 39 13.50 0.74 -7.20
N SER A 40 14.72 0.57 -6.69
CA SER A 40 15.93 0.72 -7.48
C SER A 40 16.00 -0.23 -8.69
N SER A 41 15.31 -1.38 -8.60
CA SER A 41 15.24 -2.35 -9.71
C SER A 41 14.45 -1.86 -10.93
N TYR A 42 13.74 -0.74 -10.83
CA TYR A 42 13.01 -0.12 -11.93
C TYR A 42 13.86 0.91 -12.71
N GLU A 43 15.10 1.15 -12.31
CA GLU A 43 16.00 2.09 -13.00
C GLU A 43 16.10 1.78 -14.50
N GLY A 44 15.96 2.82 -15.33
CA GLY A 44 16.00 2.71 -16.80
C GLY A 44 14.72 2.16 -17.45
N MET A 45 13.69 1.85 -16.69
CA MET A 45 12.40 1.42 -17.24
C MET A 45 11.59 2.64 -17.70
N SER A 46 11.00 2.60 -18.90
CA SER A 46 10.13 3.67 -19.38
C SER A 46 8.83 3.75 -18.56
N GLN A 47 8.31 4.96 -18.43
CA GLN A 47 7.05 5.22 -17.72
C GLN A 47 5.89 4.41 -18.31
N ASP A 48 5.78 4.34 -19.64
CA ASP A 48 4.71 3.57 -20.30
C ASP A 48 4.79 2.08 -19.96
N ARG A 49 6.01 1.53 -19.90
CA ARG A 49 6.22 0.13 -19.49
C ARG A 49 5.82 -0.09 -18.04
N LEU A 50 6.12 0.85 -17.15
CA LEU A 50 5.72 0.78 -15.74
C LEU A 50 4.20 0.79 -15.59
N LEU A 51 3.51 1.65 -16.35
CA LEU A 51 2.04 1.70 -16.35
C LEU A 51 1.45 0.39 -16.87
N GLY A 52 1.94 -0.15 -17.99
CA GLY A 52 1.51 -1.44 -18.51
C GLY A 52 1.72 -2.59 -17.52
N LEU A 53 2.87 -2.63 -16.84
CA LEU A 53 3.14 -3.62 -15.79
C LEU A 53 2.21 -3.47 -14.58
N ALA A 54 1.81 -2.24 -14.24
CA ALA A 54 0.84 -2.01 -13.16
C ALA A 54 -0.55 -2.52 -13.53
N ASP A 55 -0.98 -2.33 -14.78
CA ASP A 55 -2.24 -2.86 -15.27
C ASP A 55 -2.24 -4.40 -15.25
N ASP A 56 -1.17 -5.02 -15.76
CA ASP A 56 -1.01 -6.47 -15.73
C ASP A 56 -1.00 -7.02 -14.30
N ALA A 57 -0.26 -6.37 -13.39
CA ALA A 57 -0.19 -6.77 -11.98
C ALA A 57 -1.54 -6.60 -11.27
N PHE A 58 -2.27 -5.54 -11.59
CA PHE A 58 -3.59 -5.30 -11.04
C PHE A 58 -4.56 -6.43 -11.43
N GLU A 59 -4.70 -6.73 -12.72
CA GLU A 59 -5.64 -7.74 -13.23
C GLU A 59 -5.23 -9.17 -12.82
N ALA A 60 -3.93 -9.50 -12.91
CA ALA A 60 -3.46 -10.86 -12.66
C ALA A 60 -3.36 -11.23 -11.18
N VAL A 61 -3.08 -10.25 -10.30
CA VAL A 61 -2.73 -10.50 -8.90
C VAL A 61 -3.64 -9.75 -7.94
N ILE A 62 -3.68 -8.40 -8.01
CA ILE A 62 -4.30 -7.59 -6.96
C ILE A 62 -5.80 -7.80 -6.91
N LYS A 63 -6.47 -7.68 -8.05
CA LYS A 63 -7.92 -7.84 -8.16
C LYS A 63 -8.41 -9.18 -7.63
N ARG A 64 -7.63 -10.26 -7.87
CA ARG A 64 -7.95 -11.61 -7.36
C ARG A 64 -7.67 -11.78 -5.87
N ALA A 65 -6.79 -10.96 -5.31
CA ALA A 65 -6.43 -11.00 -3.90
C ALA A 65 -7.35 -10.17 -3.01
N LEU A 66 -8.20 -9.32 -3.60
CA LEU A 66 -9.14 -8.51 -2.85
C LEU A 66 -10.21 -9.37 -2.15
N TYR A 67 -10.65 -8.92 -1.00
CA TYR A 67 -11.83 -9.49 -0.36
C TYR A 67 -13.07 -9.23 -1.22
N PRO A 68 -13.99 -10.19 -1.35
CA PRO A 68 -15.14 -10.09 -2.23
C PRO A 68 -15.96 -8.80 -2.04
N ASN A 69 -16.12 -8.37 -0.80
CA ASN A 69 -16.94 -7.22 -0.42
C ASN A 69 -16.15 -5.90 -0.30
N ALA A 70 -14.87 -5.88 -0.73
CA ALA A 70 -14.03 -4.69 -0.57
C ALA A 70 -14.60 -3.46 -1.28
N ARG A 71 -15.11 -3.66 -2.49
CA ARG A 71 -15.73 -2.58 -3.28
C ARG A 71 -17.01 -2.05 -2.65
N ASP A 72 -17.86 -2.96 -2.18
CA ASP A 72 -19.14 -2.60 -1.55
C ASP A 72 -18.90 -1.86 -0.22
N LEU A 73 -17.84 -2.23 0.51
CA LEU A 73 -17.44 -1.54 1.73
C LEU A 73 -17.02 -0.10 1.44
N VAL A 74 -16.15 0.11 0.46
CA VAL A 74 -15.70 1.44 0.06
C VAL A 74 -16.89 2.28 -0.42
N GLN A 75 -17.79 1.70 -1.23
CA GLN A 75 -18.97 2.40 -1.71
C GLN A 75 -19.89 2.84 -0.56
N ARG A 76 -20.15 1.97 0.43
CA ARG A 76 -20.94 2.33 1.61
C ARG A 76 -20.30 3.46 2.41
N CYS A 77 -18.99 3.43 2.63
CA CYS A 77 -18.30 4.53 3.32
C CYS A 77 -18.52 5.86 2.58
N ARG A 78 -18.46 5.86 1.25
CA ARG A 78 -18.72 7.05 0.45
C ARG A 78 -20.16 7.52 0.50
N ASP A 79 -21.12 6.60 0.46
CA ASP A 79 -22.55 6.90 0.57
C ASP A 79 -22.89 7.53 1.94
N GLU A 80 -22.12 7.18 2.98
CA GLU A 80 -22.19 7.79 4.32
C GLU A 80 -21.45 9.14 4.41
N GLY A 81 -20.84 9.61 3.32
CA GLY A 81 -20.15 10.89 3.24
C GLY A 81 -18.68 10.85 3.68
N HIS A 82 -18.10 9.66 3.85
CA HIS A 82 -16.69 9.54 4.19
C HIS A 82 -15.79 9.68 2.96
N ASP A 83 -14.65 10.35 3.12
CA ASP A 83 -13.53 10.25 2.22
C ASP A 83 -12.73 8.98 2.50
N VAL A 84 -12.53 8.16 1.46
CA VAL A 84 -11.77 6.92 1.57
C VAL A 84 -10.37 7.10 1.01
N VAL A 85 -9.36 6.99 1.87
CA VAL A 85 -7.95 7.23 1.53
C VAL A 85 -7.17 5.92 1.56
N LEU A 86 -6.54 5.55 0.45
CA LEU A 86 -5.61 4.41 0.41
C LEU A 86 -4.20 4.87 0.77
N VAL A 87 -3.62 4.33 1.86
CA VAL A 87 -2.27 4.68 2.34
C VAL A 87 -1.35 3.49 2.20
N SER A 88 -0.38 3.54 1.28
CA SER A 88 0.44 2.37 0.96
C SER A 88 1.90 2.71 0.65
N GLY A 89 2.82 1.79 1.02
CA GLY A 89 4.20 1.81 0.56
C GLY A 89 4.41 1.34 -0.88
N ALA A 90 3.36 0.92 -1.59
CA ALA A 90 3.42 0.61 -3.02
C ALA A 90 3.53 1.86 -3.89
N LEU A 91 3.75 1.70 -5.20
CA LEU A 91 3.83 2.83 -6.13
C LEU A 91 2.44 3.41 -6.45
N ASP A 92 2.39 4.71 -6.61
CA ASP A 92 1.17 5.50 -6.76
C ASP A 92 0.34 5.11 -7.99
N PHE A 93 0.97 4.80 -9.12
CA PHE A 93 0.27 4.37 -10.33
C PHE A 93 -0.48 3.05 -10.14
N LEU A 94 0.06 2.12 -9.33
CA LEU A 94 -0.62 0.88 -8.97
C LEU A 94 -1.76 1.14 -7.98
N MET A 95 -1.51 1.99 -6.98
CA MET A 95 -2.51 2.35 -5.98
C MET A 95 -3.66 3.18 -6.56
N LYS A 96 -3.41 4.01 -7.58
CA LYS A 96 -4.45 4.71 -8.34
C LYS A 96 -5.38 3.73 -9.06
N ARG A 97 -4.82 2.70 -9.72
CA ARG A 97 -5.63 1.63 -10.34
C ARG A 97 -6.53 0.92 -9.32
N LEU A 98 -5.99 0.65 -8.14
CA LEU A 98 -6.77 0.06 -7.05
C LEU A 98 -7.85 1.02 -6.54
N ALA A 99 -7.52 2.30 -6.38
CA ALA A 99 -8.46 3.33 -5.94
C ALA A 99 -9.62 3.49 -6.93
N ASP A 100 -9.32 3.57 -8.23
CA ASP A 100 -10.32 3.65 -9.29
C ASP A 100 -11.25 2.44 -9.27
N TYR A 101 -10.70 1.24 -9.11
CA TYR A 101 -11.48 0.02 -9.04
C TYR A 101 -12.39 -0.05 -7.80
N LEU A 102 -11.89 0.35 -6.64
CA LEU A 102 -12.65 0.35 -5.39
C LEU A 102 -13.59 1.55 -5.26
N GLY A 103 -13.33 2.64 -5.98
CA GLY A 103 -14.01 3.92 -5.81
C GLY A 103 -13.46 4.73 -4.63
N ALA A 104 -12.21 4.53 -4.22
CA ALA A 104 -11.58 5.32 -3.16
C ALA A 104 -11.34 6.77 -3.61
N THR A 105 -11.40 7.73 -2.66
CA THR A 105 -11.36 9.17 -2.96
C THR A 105 -9.94 9.67 -3.17
N HIS A 106 -8.99 9.19 -2.37
CA HIS A 106 -7.60 9.66 -2.36
C HIS A 106 -6.59 8.51 -2.26
N VAL A 107 -5.36 8.81 -2.69
CA VAL A 107 -4.22 7.88 -2.60
C VAL A 107 -3.01 8.60 -2.01
N ILE A 108 -2.44 8.03 -0.96
CA ILE A 108 -1.13 8.40 -0.39
C ILE A 108 -0.20 7.21 -0.60
N ALA A 109 0.70 7.30 -1.59
CA ALA A 109 1.56 6.21 -2.00
C ALA A 109 2.94 6.70 -2.47
N ASN A 110 3.91 5.80 -2.57
CA ASN A 110 5.23 6.15 -3.04
C ASN A 110 5.21 6.57 -4.51
N ARG A 111 6.00 7.59 -4.84
CA ARG A 111 6.16 8.06 -6.21
C ARG A 111 7.58 7.79 -6.69
N LEU A 112 7.68 7.12 -7.84
CA LEU A 112 8.96 6.89 -8.48
C LEU A 112 9.39 8.15 -9.24
N GLU A 113 10.65 8.54 -9.12
CA GLU A 113 11.19 9.66 -9.89
C GLU A 113 11.33 9.26 -11.36
N ILE A 114 10.73 10.06 -12.25
CA ILE A 114 10.82 9.89 -13.69
C ILE A 114 11.61 11.08 -14.27
N LYS A 115 12.62 10.80 -15.08
CA LYS A 115 13.39 11.78 -15.85
C LYS A 115 13.42 11.36 -17.30
N ASP A 116 13.12 12.28 -18.18
CA ASP A 116 13.11 12.07 -19.65
C ASP A 116 12.30 10.83 -20.07
N GLY A 117 11.19 10.54 -19.33
CA GLY A 117 10.31 9.41 -19.59
C GLY A 117 10.79 8.07 -19.02
N PHE A 118 11.90 8.06 -18.26
CA PHE A 118 12.47 6.85 -17.66
C PHE A 118 12.56 6.96 -16.13
N ALA A 119 12.37 5.83 -15.46
CA ALA A 119 12.54 5.74 -14.02
C ALA A 119 14.02 5.85 -13.63
N THR A 120 14.30 6.64 -12.60
CA THR A 120 15.66 6.76 -12.03
C THR A 120 15.97 5.70 -10.98
N GLY A 121 15.01 4.84 -10.63
CA GLY A 121 15.14 3.89 -9.52
C GLY A 121 15.01 4.53 -8.13
N ARG A 122 14.77 5.83 -8.04
CA ARG A 122 14.64 6.56 -6.77
C ARG A 122 13.18 6.93 -6.49
N LEU A 123 12.83 6.92 -5.21
CA LEU A 123 11.54 7.44 -4.76
C LEU A 123 11.62 8.95 -4.53
N LEU A 124 10.56 9.66 -4.94
CA LEU A 124 10.35 11.05 -4.52
C LEU A 124 10.00 11.09 -3.03
N ARG A 125 10.51 12.10 -2.35
CA ARG A 125 10.18 12.35 -0.94
C ARG A 125 8.81 13.02 -0.81
N PRO A 126 8.09 12.78 0.30
CA PRO A 126 8.37 11.84 1.39
C PRO A 126 8.12 10.37 0.99
N VAL A 127 8.89 9.42 1.58
CA VAL A 127 8.67 7.98 1.38
C VAL A 127 7.59 7.49 2.33
N VAL A 128 6.56 6.87 1.78
CA VAL A 128 5.38 6.39 2.51
C VAL A 128 5.71 5.08 3.24
N ALA A 129 6.26 5.18 4.43
CA ALA A 129 6.62 4.05 5.28
C ALA A 129 6.65 4.44 6.77
N GLY A 130 6.29 3.54 7.65
CA GLY A 130 6.43 3.70 9.10
C GLY A 130 5.88 5.03 9.63
N PRO A 131 6.66 5.79 10.44
CA PRO A 131 6.21 7.05 11.04
C PRO A 131 5.79 8.13 10.04
N GLU A 132 6.34 8.11 8.82
CA GLU A 132 5.98 9.08 7.78
C GLU A 132 4.50 8.95 7.37
N LYS A 133 3.91 7.74 7.44
CA LYS A 133 2.47 7.56 7.21
C LYS A 133 1.63 8.41 8.15
N ALA A 134 1.98 8.46 9.44
CA ALA A 134 1.27 9.28 10.42
C ALA A 134 1.33 10.77 10.10
N LYS A 135 2.48 11.26 9.64
CA LYS A 135 2.65 12.65 9.23
C LYS A 135 1.81 12.97 7.99
N LEU A 136 1.91 12.13 6.97
CA LEU A 136 1.15 12.30 5.72
C LEU A 136 -0.36 12.30 5.94
N ILE A 137 -0.86 11.47 6.86
CA ILE A 137 -2.27 11.44 7.23
C ILE A 137 -2.69 12.72 7.95
N ARG A 138 -1.87 13.23 8.89
CA ARG A 138 -2.14 14.52 9.55
C ARG A 138 -2.16 15.67 8.56
N ASP A 139 -1.22 15.70 7.62
CA ASP A 139 -1.14 16.71 6.59
C ASP A 139 -2.37 16.66 5.68
N HIS A 140 -2.75 15.45 5.23
CA HIS A 140 -3.95 15.21 4.42
C HIS A 140 -5.23 15.62 5.15
N ALA A 141 -5.40 15.22 6.40
CA ALA A 141 -6.57 15.58 7.20
C ALA A 141 -6.70 17.11 7.36
N ARG A 142 -5.59 17.80 7.64
CA ARG A 142 -5.56 19.27 7.74
C ARG A 142 -5.92 19.94 6.41
N GLU A 143 -5.39 19.44 5.29
CA GLU A 143 -5.64 19.98 3.95
C GLU A 143 -7.11 19.86 3.53
N HIS A 144 -7.76 18.75 3.92
CA HIS A 144 -9.15 18.46 3.56
C HIS A 144 -10.17 18.80 4.68
N GLY A 145 -9.71 19.37 5.80
CA GLY A 145 -10.59 19.78 6.90
C GLY A 145 -11.17 18.62 7.71
N HIS A 146 -10.52 17.47 7.71
CA HIS A 146 -10.94 16.31 8.50
C HIS A 146 -10.42 16.39 9.95
N ASP A 147 -11.29 16.07 10.89
CA ASP A 147 -10.93 15.88 12.30
C ASP A 147 -10.49 14.42 12.52
N LEU A 148 -9.23 14.26 12.89
CA LEU A 148 -8.65 12.93 13.09
C LEU A 148 -9.31 12.15 14.24
N ASP A 149 -9.88 12.80 15.22
CA ASP A 149 -10.60 12.13 16.32
C ASP A 149 -11.88 11.42 15.82
N HIS A 150 -12.41 11.85 14.67
CA HIS A 150 -13.54 11.22 14.00
C HIS A 150 -13.16 10.34 12.80
N CYS A 151 -11.85 10.19 12.54
CA CYS A 151 -11.38 9.35 11.44
C CYS A 151 -11.19 7.89 11.87
N PHE A 152 -11.42 6.99 10.90
CA PHE A 152 -11.17 5.55 11.02
C PHE A 152 -9.89 5.17 10.28
N ALA A 153 -9.12 4.23 10.83
CA ALA A 153 -7.99 3.64 10.11
C ALA A 153 -7.93 2.13 10.32
N TYR A 154 -7.60 1.42 9.25
CA TYR A 154 -7.55 -0.04 9.19
C TYR A 154 -6.19 -0.50 8.67
N SER A 155 -5.58 -1.50 9.31
CA SER A 155 -4.36 -2.15 8.83
C SER A 155 -4.21 -3.55 9.39
N ASP A 156 -3.40 -4.36 8.68
CA ASP A 156 -3.00 -5.72 9.06
C ASP A 156 -1.57 -5.79 9.61
N SER A 157 -0.80 -4.71 9.50
CA SER A 157 0.64 -4.70 9.78
C SER A 157 1.03 -3.87 10.99
N TYR A 158 1.90 -4.42 11.85
CA TYR A 158 2.52 -3.67 12.94
C TYR A 158 3.29 -2.42 12.49
N SER A 159 3.82 -2.40 11.26
CA SER A 159 4.50 -1.23 10.70
C SER A 159 3.58 0.00 10.55
N ASP A 160 2.27 -0.20 10.59
CA ASP A 160 1.25 0.85 10.47
C ASP A 160 0.72 1.37 11.81
N VAL A 161 1.29 0.90 12.93
CA VAL A 161 0.97 1.44 14.26
C VAL A 161 1.06 2.96 14.33
N PRO A 162 2.08 3.62 13.75
CA PRO A 162 2.09 5.09 13.73
C PRO A 162 0.88 5.71 13.03
N MET A 163 0.37 5.10 11.96
CA MET A 163 -0.84 5.51 11.26
C MET A 163 -2.09 5.29 12.12
N LEU A 164 -2.22 4.09 12.71
CA LEU A 164 -3.36 3.74 13.56
C LEU A 164 -3.45 4.61 14.82
N SER A 165 -2.31 5.06 15.33
CA SER A 165 -2.23 5.83 16.58
C SER A 165 -2.61 7.31 16.44
N VAL A 166 -2.88 7.80 15.23
CA VAL A 166 -3.19 9.23 15.01
C VAL A 166 -4.66 9.51 14.72
N VAL A 167 -5.47 8.46 14.68
CA VAL A 167 -6.91 8.55 14.43
C VAL A 167 -7.70 8.16 15.68
N GLY A 168 -8.93 8.64 15.79
CA GLY A 168 -9.81 8.34 16.93
C GLY A 168 -10.36 6.90 16.89
N HIS A 169 -10.47 6.30 15.69
CA HIS A 169 -11.06 4.96 15.52
C HIS A 169 -10.13 4.00 14.77
N PRO A 170 -9.00 3.56 15.38
CA PRO A 170 -8.14 2.56 14.80
C PRO A 170 -8.75 1.16 14.91
N ALA A 171 -8.54 0.31 13.90
CA ALA A 171 -8.90 -1.10 13.93
C ALA A 171 -7.84 -1.96 13.22
N ALA A 172 -7.54 -3.12 13.79
CA ALA A 172 -6.66 -4.11 13.18
C ALA A 172 -7.50 -5.12 12.38
N VAL A 173 -7.12 -5.38 11.13
CA VAL A 173 -7.83 -6.30 10.24
C VAL A 173 -6.92 -7.45 9.87
N ASN A 174 -7.28 -8.69 10.22
CA ASN A 174 -6.43 -9.87 10.02
C ASN A 174 -4.95 -9.61 10.41
N PRO A 175 -4.68 -9.05 11.63
CA PRO A 175 -3.40 -8.48 11.97
C PRO A 175 -2.27 -9.50 12.07
N ASP A 176 -1.04 -9.07 11.79
CA ASP A 176 0.14 -9.81 12.19
C ASP A 176 0.23 -9.97 13.72
N GLY A 177 1.02 -10.95 14.19
CA GLY A 177 1.08 -11.28 15.61
C GLY A 177 1.58 -10.15 16.54
N LYS A 178 2.33 -9.17 16.01
CA LYS A 178 2.78 -7.99 16.78
C LYS A 178 1.64 -6.98 16.90
N LEU A 179 0.95 -6.70 15.79
CA LEU A 179 -0.20 -5.80 15.78
C LEU A 179 -1.36 -6.36 16.61
N ALA A 180 -1.63 -7.67 16.53
CA ALA A 180 -2.68 -8.32 17.33
C ALA A 180 -2.45 -8.13 18.84
N ARG A 181 -1.21 -8.33 19.31
CA ARG A 181 -0.86 -8.10 20.74
C ARG A 181 -1.06 -6.65 21.15
N LEU A 182 -0.63 -5.72 20.30
CA LEU A 182 -0.77 -4.29 20.57
C LEU A 182 -2.24 -3.87 20.56
N ALA A 183 -3.01 -4.29 19.57
CA ALA A 183 -4.44 -4.00 19.48
C ALA A 183 -5.20 -4.47 20.76
N ASN A 184 -4.92 -5.69 21.23
CA ASN A 184 -5.47 -6.18 22.50
C ASN A 184 -5.06 -5.32 23.70
N ALA A 185 -3.78 -4.88 23.76
CA ALA A 185 -3.29 -4.07 24.87
C ALA A 185 -3.92 -2.67 24.92
N TYR A 186 -4.25 -2.09 23.78
CA TYR A 186 -4.87 -0.77 23.64
C TYR A 186 -6.41 -0.81 23.51
N GLY A 187 -7.00 -1.99 23.48
CA GLY A 187 -8.45 -2.15 23.30
C GLY A 187 -8.92 -1.78 21.88
N TRP A 188 -8.03 -1.85 20.88
CA TRP A 188 -8.42 -1.62 19.49
C TRP A 188 -9.24 -2.80 18.96
N PRO A 189 -10.30 -2.55 18.18
CA PRO A 189 -11.04 -3.62 17.53
C PRO A 189 -10.14 -4.49 16.64
N ILE A 190 -10.34 -5.81 16.70
CA ILE A 190 -9.72 -6.77 15.79
C ILE A 190 -10.82 -7.35 14.91
N LEU A 191 -10.74 -7.09 13.61
CA LEU A 191 -11.69 -7.56 12.61
C LEU A 191 -11.08 -8.75 11.86
N THR A 192 -11.84 -9.81 11.72
CA THR A 192 -11.48 -10.96 10.87
C THR A 192 -12.31 -10.92 9.60
N LEU A 193 -11.66 -10.76 8.45
CA LEU A 193 -12.29 -10.88 7.15
C LEU A 193 -11.92 -12.23 6.55
N GLU A 194 -12.92 -12.95 6.05
CA GLU A 194 -12.73 -14.22 5.39
C GLU A 194 -12.60 -14.01 3.87
N ARG A 195 -11.65 -14.70 3.27
CA ARG A 195 -11.62 -14.85 1.81
C ARG A 195 -12.57 -15.98 1.46
N THR A 196 -13.51 -15.74 0.56
CA THR A 196 -14.31 -16.84 0.01
C THR A 196 -13.35 -17.84 -0.62
N PRO A 197 -13.40 -19.14 -0.26
CA PRO A 197 -12.60 -20.13 -0.95
C PRO A 197 -12.98 -20.11 -2.43
N GLY A 198 -11.99 -19.86 -3.30
CA GLY A 198 -12.14 -19.92 -4.74
C GLY A 198 -12.29 -21.36 -5.24
#